data_cdd82c9e33a27a0aedaa44800fbd91a5
#
_entry.id   cdd82c9e33a27a0aedaa44800fbd91a5
#
_cell.length_a   1.000
_cell.length_b   1.000
_cell.length_c   1.000
_cell.angle_alpha   90.00
_cell.angle_beta   90.00
_cell.angle_gamma   90.00
#
_symmetry.space_group_name_H-M   'P 1'
#
loop_
_entity.id
_entity.type
_entity.pdbx_description
1 polymer ?
#
loop_
_entity_poly.entity_id
_entity_poly.type
_entity_poly.pdbx_seq_one_letter_code
_entity_poly.pdbx_strand_id
1 'polypeptide(L)'
;MIKKNSIQLLKKEIANLKYVINALERNNFSKINNFQKLCKISLKAVKNNKKIIFFGNGGSAADSQHLATELTVKYKKKRKALPAITLSADNSAITAAGNDFGFKFIFSRQLEAIGNPGDIVVALTTSGNSQNLIEACKVANKKKIFTTCFSGNNGGKLKKFIKLPIIIPSKNTSIIQVIELLLGQVLCEYLEQNV
;
A
#
# COMPACT_ATOMS: atom_id res chain seq x y z
N MET A 1 -8.19 38.32 5.40
CA MET A 1 -8.13 36.83 5.54
C MET A 1 -7.88 36.49 7.00
N ILE A 2 -8.81 35.82 7.69
CA ILE A 2 -8.61 35.36 9.07
C ILE A 2 -7.58 34.22 9.03
N LYS A 3 -6.39 34.41 9.61
CA LYS A 3 -5.40 33.33 9.78
C LYS A 3 -6.01 32.23 10.63
N LYS A 4 -6.18 31.03 10.08
CA LYS A 4 -6.65 29.88 10.85
C LYS A 4 -5.63 29.54 11.93
N ASN A 5 -6.09 29.43 13.18
CA ASN A 5 -5.26 29.01 14.31
C ASN A 5 -4.84 27.53 14.11
N SER A 6 -3.58 27.20 14.35
CA SER A 6 -3.03 25.83 14.24
C SER A 6 -3.83 24.80 15.05
N ILE A 7 -4.30 25.18 16.24
CA ILE A 7 -5.13 24.32 17.09
C ILE A 7 -6.48 24.01 16.42
N GLN A 8 -7.09 24.98 15.72
CA GLN A 8 -8.34 24.76 14.98
C GLN A 8 -8.12 23.81 13.79
N LEU A 9 -6.99 23.95 13.09
CA LEU A 9 -6.61 23.02 12.02
C LEU A 9 -6.41 21.60 12.56
N LEU A 10 -5.66 21.43 13.64
CA LEU A 10 -5.45 20.13 14.27
C LEU A 10 -6.77 19.48 14.72
N LYS A 11 -7.63 20.23 15.41
CA LYS A 11 -8.94 19.75 15.84
C LYS A 11 -9.80 19.29 14.67
N LYS A 12 -9.76 20.02 13.55
CA LYS A 12 -10.46 19.65 12.31
C LYS A 12 -9.96 18.33 11.75
N GLU A 13 -8.62 18.14 11.63
CA GLU A 13 -8.07 16.90 11.10
C GLU A 13 -8.30 15.71 12.03
N ILE A 14 -8.25 15.89 13.34
CA ILE A 14 -8.66 14.86 14.31
C ILE A 14 -10.14 14.47 14.12
N ALA A 15 -11.03 15.43 13.93
CA ALA A 15 -12.45 15.15 13.69
C ALA A 15 -12.67 14.39 12.38
N ASN A 16 -11.96 14.77 11.31
CA ASN A 16 -11.98 14.07 10.02
C ASN A 16 -11.49 12.63 10.15
N LEU A 17 -10.39 12.40 10.88
CA LEU A 17 -9.86 11.06 11.13
C LEU A 17 -10.85 10.21 11.91
N LYS A 18 -11.43 10.73 13.00
CA LYS A 18 -12.48 10.04 13.77
C LYS A 18 -13.67 9.65 12.90
N TYR A 19 -14.10 10.54 12.01
CA TYR A 19 -15.20 10.24 11.07
C TYR A 19 -14.87 9.04 10.18
N VAL A 20 -13.65 9.00 9.62
CA VAL A 20 -13.23 7.90 8.75
C VAL A 20 -13.07 6.59 9.51
N ILE A 21 -12.52 6.63 10.74
CA ILE A 21 -12.42 5.45 11.62
C ILE A 21 -13.83 4.90 11.90
N ASN A 22 -14.77 5.74 12.34
CA ASN A 22 -16.15 5.33 12.58
C ASN A 22 -16.82 4.76 11.32
N ALA A 23 -16.52 5.33 10.13
CA ALA A 23 -17.04 4.81 8.86
C ALA A 23 -16.44 3.44 8.48
N LEU A 24 -15.20 3.15 8.86
CA LEU A 24 -14.58 1.83 8.71
C LEU A 24 -15.23 0.80 9.64
N GLU A 25 -15.52 1.17 10.89
CA GLU A 25 -16.16 0.31 11.89
C GLU A 25 -17.63 0.01 11.55
N ARG A 26 -18.40 1.03 11.17
CA ARG A 26 -19.86 0.92 10.91
C ARG A 26 -20.22 0.18 9.62
N ASN A 27 -19.38 0.17 8.61
CA ASN A 27 -19.66 -0.45 7.31
C ASN A 27 -19.49 -1.97 7.34
N ASN A 28 -20.22 -2.64 8.28
CA ASN A 28 -20.38 -4.10 8.38
C ASN A 28 -19.30 -4.88 7.61
N PHE A 29 -18.09 -4.91 8.17
CA PHE A 29 -17.03 -5.87 7.91
C PHE A 29 -16.69 -6.25 6.44
N SER A 30 -17.44 -5.82 5.41
CA SER A 30 -17.11 -6.21 4.04
C SER A 30 -15.75 -5.66 3.59
N LYS A 31 -15.41 -4.44 4.02
CA LYS A 31 -14.08 -3.85 3.79
C LYS A 31 -13.02 -4.44 4.72
N ILE A 32 -13.40 -4.71 5.96
CA ILE A 32 -12.57 -5.42 6.95
C ILE A 32 -12.38 -6.88 6.51
N ASN A 33 -13.38 -7.52 5.91
CA ASN A 33 -13.27 -8.86 5.33
C ASN A 33 -12.21 -8.91 4.22
N ASN A 34 -12.11 -7.87 3.37
CA ASN A 34 -11.06 -7.80 2.36
C ASN A 34 -9.67 -7.68 3.01
N PHE A 35 -9.55 -6.89 4.07
CA PHE A 35 -8.31 -6.79 4.82
C PHE A 35 -7.94 -8.12 5.50
N GLN A 36 -8.89 -8.79 6.13
CA GLN A 36 -8.66 -10.12 6.71
C GLN A 36 -8.25 -11.16 5.65
N LYS A 37 -8.88 -11.13 4.46
CA LYS A 37 -8.46 -11.97 3.32
C LYS A 37 -7.03 -11.66 2.89
N LEU A 38 -6.65 -10.38 2.81
CA LEU A 38 -5.29 -9.97 2.51
C LEU A 38 -4.30 -10.55 3.51
N CYS A 39 -4.57 -10.42 4.81
CA CYS A 39 -3.72 -10.97 5.87
C CYS A 39 -3.48 -12.47 5.69
N LYS A 40 -4.54 -13.26 5.44
CA LYS A 40 -4.44 -14.71 5.22
C LYS A 40 -3.66 -15.06 3.95
N ILE A 41 -3.90 -14.35 2.85
CA ILE A 41 -3.20 -14.56 1.57
C ILE A 41 -1.73 -14.21 1.73
N SER A 42 -1.41 -13.10 2.41
CA SER A 42 -0.04 -12.66 2.67
C SER A 42 0.72 -13.66 3.54
N LEU A 43 0.09 -14.17 4.59
CA LEU A 43 0.69 -15.21 5.44
C LEU A 43 1.02 -16.47 4.63
N LYS A 44 0.09 -16.94 3.80
CA LYS A 44 0.33 -18.09 2.91
C LYS A 44 1.48 -17.83 1.95
N ALA A 45 1.56 -16.64 1.36
CA ALA A 45 2.63 -16.26 0.45
C ALA A 45 4.00 -16.28 1.16
N VAL A 46 4.12 -15.61 2.31
CA VAL A 46 5.36 -15.54 3.09
C VAL A 46 5.82 -16.93 3.54
N LYS A 47 4.92 -17.79 4.03
CA LYS A 47 5.23 -19.19 4.38
C LYS A 47 5.73 -20.03 3.19
N ASN A 48 5.39 -19.64 1.96
CA ASN A 48 5.88 -20.26 0.73
C ASN A 48 7.08 -19.49 0.11
N ASN A 49 7.81 -18.71 0.90
CA ASN A 49 8.97 -17.92 0.46
C ASN A 49 8.64 -16.94 -0.70
N LYS A 50 7.39 -16.47 -0.77
CA LYS A 50 6.97 -15.40 -1.68
C LYS A 50 7.07 -14.06 -0.97
N LYS A 51 7.41 -13.01 -1.74
CA LYS A 51 7.62 -11.68 -1.16
C LYS A 51 6.40 -10.78 -1.29
N ILE A 52 6.34 -9.81 -0.39
CA ILE A 52 5.39 -8.70 -0.45
C ILE A 52 6.13 -7.50 -1.04
N ILE A 53 5.57 -6.91 -2.09
CA ILE A 53 6.16 -5.81 -2.86
C ILE A 53 5.27 -4.58 -2.66
N PHE A 54 5.79 -3.59 -1.95
CA PHE A 54 5.11 -2.31 -1.71
C PHE A 54 5.57 -1.27 -2.72
N PHE A 55 4.69 -0.36 -3.11
CA PHE A 55 5.03 0.83 -3.89
C PHE A 55 3.95 1.89 -3.81
N GLY A 56 4.35 3.14 -3.98
CA GLY A 56 3.49 4.32 -3.98
C GLY A 56 4.26 5.56 -4.43
N ASN A 57 3.59 6.70 -4.50
CA ASN A 57 4.19 7.99 -4.84
C ASN A 57 4.18 8.93 -3.63
N GLY A 58 5.15 9.85 -3.55
CA GLY A 58 5.18 10.87 -2.51
C GLY A 58 5.16 10.30 -1.08
N GLY A 59 4.19 10.69 -0.26
CA GLY A 59 4.01 10.16 1.09
C GLY A 59 3.75 8.66 1.11
N SER A 60 2.94 8.13 0.17
CA SER A 60 2.73 6.69 0.02
C SER A 60 3.99 5.93 -0.41
N ALA A 61 4.99 6.60 -1.04
CA ALA A 61 6.32 6.01 -1.27
C ALA A 61 7.08 5.83 0.04
N ALA A 62 7.05 6.84 0.92
CA ALA A 62 7.64 6.75 2.26
C ALA A 62 6.98 5.64 3.09
N ASP A 63 5.66 5.56 3.09
CA ASP A 63 4.91 4.48 3.76
C ASP A 63 5.29 3.10 3.22
N SER A 64 5.48 2.97 1.90
CA SER A 64 5.89 1.70 1.28
C SER A 64 7.28 1.24 1.72
N GLN A 65 8.23 2.17 1.92
CA GLN A 65 9.55 1.89 2.47
C GLN A 65 9.47 1.48 3.94
N HIS A 66 8.69 2.21 4.72
CA HIS A 66 8.44 1.90 6.13
C HIS A 66 7.91 0.46 6.26
N LEU A 67 6.83 0.11 5.57
CA LEU A 67 6.20 -1.21 5.67
C LEU A 67 7.12 -2.36 5.20
N ALA A 68 7.91 -2.15 4.16
CA ALA A 68 8.90 -3.13 3.73
C ALA A 68 9.96 -3.38 4.81
N THR A 69 10.42 -2.33 5.49
CA THR A 69 11.39 -2.41 6.59
C THR A 69 10.82 -3.17 7.80
N GLU A 70 9.56 -2.96 8.15
CA GLU A 70 8.90 -3.68 9.24
C GLU A 70 8.89 -5.20 9.01
N LEU A 71 8.82 -5.65 7.78
CA LEU A 71 8.86 -7.07 7.44
C LEU A 71 10.30 -7.60 7.33
N THR A 72 11.20 -6.86 6.68
CA THR A 72 12.57 -7.33 6.41
C THR A 72 13.48 -7.28 7.63
N VAL A 73 13.24 -6.36 8.57
CA VAL A 73 14.00 -6.26 9.80
C VAL A 73 13.21 -6.86 10.97
N LYS A 74 12.29 -6.10 11.52
CA LYS A 74 11.33 -6.54 12.55
C LYS A 74 10.29 -5.45 12.78
N TYR A 75 9.11 -5.80 13.24
CA TYR A 75 8.12 -4.84 13.75
C TYR A 75 8.18 -4.74 15.28
N LYS A 76 7.58 -5.66 16.01
CA LYS A 76 7.56 -5.67 17.49
C LYS A 76 8.45 -6.76 18.10
N LYS A 77 8.58 -7.92 17.45
CA LYS A 77 9.27 -9.10 17.98
C LYS A 77 10.55 -9.42 17.21
N LYS A 78 11.56 -9.93 17.90
CA LYS A 78 12.70 -10.57 17.23
C LYS A 78 12.22 -11.85 16.55
N ARG A 79 12.44 -11.95 15.26
CA ARG A 79 12.08 -13.11 14.41
C ARG A 79 12.97 -13.19 13.19
N LYS A 80 12.86 -14.27 12.43
CA LYS A 80 13.47 -14.37 11.10
C LYS A 80 12.93 -13.25 10.17
N ALA A 81 13.80 -12.70 9.33
CA ALA A 81 13.41 -11.73 8.30
C ALA A 81 12.32 -12.29 7.38
N LEU A 82 11.33 -11.48 7.06
CA LEU A 82 10.27 -11.84 6.12
C LEU A 82 10.53 -11.22 4.75
N PRO A 83 10.25 -11.93 3.65
CA PRO A 83 10.56 -11.45 2.31
C PRO A 83 9.64 -10.29 1.92
N ALA A 84 10.17 -9.09 1.93
CA ALA A 84 9.47 -7.89 1.48
C ALA A 84 10.45 -6.92 0.80
N ILE A 85 9.93 -6.08 -0.10
CA ILE A 85 10.68 -5.03 -0.78
C ILE A 85 9.74 -3.87 -1.13
N THR A 86 10.31 -2.67 -1.28
CA THR A 86 9.63 -1.55 -1.91
C THR A 86 10.26 -1.18 -3.24
N LEU A 87 9.43 -0.86 -4.25
CA LEU A 87 9.90 -0.33 -5.53
C LEU A 87 10.13 1.19 -5.49
N SER A 88 9.88 1.82 -4.36
CA SER A 88 9.99 3.28 -4.18
C SER A 88 11.32 3.71 -3.54
N ALA A 89 12.29 2.80 -3.35
CA ALA A 89 13.54 3.11 -2.64
C ALA A 89 14.77 3.21 -3.55
N ASP A 90 14.81 2.51 -4.67
CA ASP A 90 15.96 2.56 -5.59
C ASP A 90 15.87 3.79 -6.49
N ASN A 91 16.55 4.87 -6.07
CA ASN A 91 16.57 6.12 -6.81
C ASN A 91 17.19 5.97 -8.20
N SER A 92 18.20 5.10 -8.37
CA SER A 92 18.83 4.87 -9.66
C SER A 92 17.86 4.19 -10.63
N ALA A 93 17.15 3.15 -10.18
CA ALA A 93 16.13 2.50 -10.99
C ALA A 93 14.97 3.43 -11.35
N ILE A 94 14.50 4.25 -10.40
CA ILE A 94 13.42 5.20 -10.62
C ILE A 94 13.82 6.29 -11.63
N THR A 95 15.02 6.88 -11.46
CA THR A 95 15.47 7.97 -12.35
C THR A 95 15.82 7.46 -13.73
N ALA A 96 16.50 6.33 -13.87
CA ALA A 96 16.81 5.71 -15.16
C ALA A 96 15.52 5.30 -15.90
N ALA A 97 14.63 4.58 -15.23
CA ALA A 97 13.35 4.20 -15.84
C ALA A 97 12.50 5.42 -16.22
N GLY A 98 12.52 6.46 -15.40
CA GLY A 98 11.83 7.74 -15.68
C GLY A 98 12.38 8.45 -16.90
N ASN A 99 13.71 8.50 -17.05
CA ASN A 99 14.40 9.13 -18.18
C ASN A 99 14.24 8.35 -19.48
N ASP A 100 14.42 7.03 -19.44
CA ASP A 100 14.53 6.21 -20.65
C ASP A 100 13.15 5.73 -21.17
N PHE A 101 12.21 5.47 -20.28
CA PHE A 101 10.89 4.90 -20.61
C PHE A 101 9.72 5.81 -20.24
N GLY A 102 9.96 6.81 -19.39
CA GLY A 102 8.96 7.72 -18.85
C GLY A 102 8.44 7.31 -17.49
N PHE A 103 8.01 8.29 -16.68
CA PHE A 103 7.63 8.14 -15.28
C PHE A 103 6.52 7.08 -15.05
N LYS A 104 5.67 6.83 -16.03
CA LYS A 104 4.63 5.79 -15.94
C LYS A 104 5.18 4.37 -15.81
N PHE A 105 6.45 4.13 -16.10
CA PHE A 105 7.07 2.80 -16.09
C PHE A 105 8.04 2.55 -14.95
N ILE A 106 8.26 3.52 -14.05
CA ILE A 106 9.26 3.41 -12.97
C ILE A 106 9.08 2.19 -12.06
N PHE A 107 7.84 1.78 -11.80
CA PHE A 107 7.54 0.59 -10.98
C PHE A 107 7.38 -0.66 -11.83
N SER A 108 6.76 -0.56 -13.00
CA SER A 108 6.53 -1.72 -13.87
C SER A 108 7.84 -2.33 -14.35
N ARG A 109 8.86 -1.51 -14.71
CA ARG A 109 10.20 -2.01 -15.10
C ARG A 109 10.90 -2.80 -14.00
N GLN A 110 10.87 -2.28 -12.77
CA GLN A 110 11.40 -3.01 -11.62
C GLN A 110 10.63 -4.32 -11.38
N LEU A 111 9.29 -4.27 -11.45
CA LEU A 111 8.46 -5.44 -11.22
C LEU A 111 8.62 -6.52 -12.30
N GLU A 112 8.89 -6.15 -13.55
CA GLU A 112 9.26 -7.08 -14.62
C GLU A 112 10.49 -7.88 -14.25
N ALA A 113 11.52 -7.24 -13.69
CA ALA A 113 12.79 -7.87 -13.33
C ALA A 113 12.67 -8.79 -12.10
N ILE A 114 12.04 -8.31 -11.02
CA ILE A 114 12.13 -8.97 -9.70
C ILE A 114 10.86 -9.70 -9.26
N GLY A 115 9.73 -9.46 -9.92
CA GLY A 115 8.44 -10.06 -9.54
C GLY A 115 8.31 -11.51 -10.00
N ASN A 116 7.85 -12.39 -9.13
CA ASN A 116 7.66 -13.81 -9.40
C ASN A 116 6.20 -14.24 -9.18
N PRO A 117 5.70 -15.26 -9.87
CA PRO A 117 4.38 -15.83 -9.61
C PRO A 117 4.20 -16.21 -8.14
N GLY A 118 3.07 -15.83 -7.57
CA GLY A 118 2.75 -16.06 -6.16
C GLY A 118 3.20 -14.96 -5.21
N ASP A 119 4.01 -13.99 -5.66
CA ASP A 119 4.26 -12.76 -4.91
C ASP A 119 2.98 -11.93 -4.75
N ILE A 120 3.03 -10.93 -3.87
CA ILE A 120 1.93 -10.01 -3.63
C ILE A 120 2.43 -8.59 -3.86
N VAL A 121 1.71 -7.80 -4.63
CA VAL A 121 1.92 -6.36 -4.71
C VAL A 121 0.87 -5.63 -3.87
N VAL A 122 1.32 -4.65 -3.09
CA VAL A 122 0.48 -3.73 -2.30
C VAL A 122 0.73 -2.31 -2.81
N ALA A 123 -0.15 -1.81 -3.64
CA ALA A 123 -0.10 -0.45 -4.16
C ALA A 123 -0.74 0.53 -3.16
N LEU A 124 0.01 1.55 -2.75
CA LEU A 124 -0.46 2.61 -1.85
C LEU A 124 -0.78 3.86 -2.67
N THR A 125 -2.01 4.37 -2.56
CA THR A 125 -2.44 5.50 -3.39
C THR A 125 -3.66 6.23 -2.85
N THR A 126 -3.59 7.55 -2.75
CA THR A 126 -4.73 8.34 -2.28
C THR A 126 -5.82 8.50 -3.34
N SER A 127 -5.46 8.54 -4.62
CA SER A 127 -6.41 8.80 -5.72
C SER A 127 -6.84 7.57 -6.51
N GLY A 128 -6.01 6.54 -6.57
CA GLY A 128 -6.18 5.39 -7.44
C GLY A 128 -6.01 5.71 -8.94
N ASN A 129 -5.40 6.87 -9.30
CA ASN A 129 -5.31 7.31 -10.69
C ASN A 129 -3.87 7.44 -11.22
N SER A 130 -2.86 7.17 -10.41
CA SER A 130 -1.46 7.28 -10.80
C SER A 130 -1.11 6.24 -11.86
N GLN A 131 -0.65 6.72 -13.04
CA GLN A 131 -0.41 5.86 -14.20
C GLN A 131 0.71 4.83 -13.94
N ASN A 132 1.75 5.20 -13.20
CA ASN A 132 2.84 4.29 -12.85
C ASN A 132 2.39 3.10 -11.97
N LEU A 133 1.44 3.32 -11.06
CA LEU A 133 0.84 2.23 -10.29
C LEU A 133 -0.03 1.33 -11.17
N ILE A 134 -0.78 1.92 -12.09
CA ILE A 134 -1.63 1.17 -13.03
C ILE A 134 -0.77 0.27 -13.91
N GLU A 135 0.32 0.78 -14.50
CA GLU A 135 1.21 -0.04 -15.34
C GLU A 135 1.88 -1.15 -14.53
N ALA A 136 2.31 -0.88 -13.29
CA ALA A 136 2.85 -1.92 -12.42
C ALA A 136 1.82 -3.03 -12.13
N CYS A 137 0.57 -2.69 -11.84
CA CYS A 137 -0.46 -3.69 -11.58
C CYS A 137 -0.86 -4.49 -12.84
N LYS A 138 -0.76 -3.91 -14.04
CA LYS A 138 -0.91 -4.66 -15.31
C LYS A 138 0.19 -5.71 -15.45
N VAL A 139 1.45 -5.34 -15.19
CA VAL A 139 2.59 -6.27 -15.19
C VAL A 139 2.40 -7.35 -14.12
N ALA A 140 2.01 -6.99 -12.90
CA ALA A 140 1.74 -7.94 -11.83
C ALA A 140 0.72 -9.01 -12.26
N ASN A 141 -0.37 -8.60 -12.89
CA ASN A 141 -1.40 -9.53 -13.37
C ASN A 141 -0.86 -10.48 -14.46
N LYS A 142 -0.07 -9.97 -15.42
CA LYS A 142 0.57 -10.79 -16.47
C LYS A 142 1.53 -11.83 -15.86
N LYS A 143 2.25 -11.45 -14.82
CA LYS A 143 3.21 -12.32 -14.10
C LYS A 143 2.54 -13.23 -13.05
N LYS A 144 1.20 -13.27 -12.95
CA LYS A 144 0.46 -14.03 -11.95
C LYS A 144 0.81 -13.66 -10.49
N ILE A 145 1.16 -12.40 -10.28
CA ILE A 145 1.38 -11.81 -8.96
C ILE A 145 0.02 -11.37 -8.43
N PHE A 146 -0.24 -11.59 -7.13
CA PHE A 146 -1.50 -11.16 -6.52
C PHE A 146 -1.51 -9.65 -6.33
N THR A 147 -2.59 -8.97 -6.76
CA THR A 147 -2.69 -7.52 -6.70
C THR A 147 -3.68 -7.07 -5.62
N THR A 148 -3.20 -6.19 -4.72
CA THR A 148 -4.02 -5.46 -3.76
C THR A 148 -3.63 -3.98 -3.74
N CYS A 149 -4.49 -3.14 -3.20
CA CYS A 149 -4.17 -1.74 -2.95
C CYS A 149 -4.83 -1.25 -1.66
N PHE A 150 -4.18 -0.31 -1.00
CA PHE A 150 -4.84 0.61 -0.08
C PHE A 150 -5.08 1.90 -0.84
N SER A 151 -6.32 2.33 -0.96
CA SER A 151 -6.67 3.48 -1.80
C SER A 151 -7.78 4.30 -1.18
N GLY A 152 -7.68 5.60 -1.31
CA GLY A 152 -8.76 6.52 -1.04
C GLY A 152 -9.81 6.57 -2.16
N ASN A 153 -10.71 7.52 -2.05
CA ASN A 153 -11.80 7.74 -2.99
C ASN A 153 -12.64 6.47 -3.22
N ASN A 154 -12.75 6.02 -4.44
CA ASN A 154 -13.40 4.76 -4.83
C ASN A 154 -12.43 3.75 -5.46
N GLY A 155 -11.11 3.98 -5.30
CA GLY A 155 -10.06 3.18 -5.91
C GLY A 155 -9.64 3.62 -7.31
N GLY A 156 -10.29 4.64 -7.86
CA GLY A 156 -9.96 5.23 -9.17
C GLY A 156 -9.88 4.23 -10.31
N LYS A 157 -9.07 4.56 -11.31
CA LYS A 157 -8.81 3.68 -12.49
C LYS A 157 -8.02 2.43 -12.10
N LEU A 158 -7.20 2.50 -11.05
CA LEU A 158 -6.38 1.39 -10.56
C LEU A 158 -7.21 0.18 -10.18
N LYS A 159 -8.40 0.40 -9.59
CA LYS A 159 -9.30 -0.66 -9.11
C LYS A 159 -9.57 -1.75 -10.15
N LYS A 160 -9.59 -1.41 -11.44
CA LYS A 160 -9.82 -2.36 -12.54
C LYS A 160 -8.73 -3.43 -12.66
N PHE A 161 -7.55 -3.19 -12.11
CA PHE A 161 -6.37 -4.06 -12.18
C PHE A 161 -6.05 -4.74 -10.85
N ILE A 162 -6.90 -4.54 -9.84
CA ILE A 162 -6.71 -5.02 -8.46
C ILE A 162 -7.68 -6.18 -8.18
N LYS A 163 -7.13 -7.31 -7.74
CA LYS A 163 -7.92 -8.49 -7.33
C LYS A 163 -8.63 -8.27 -5.99
N LEU A 164 -7.98 -7.58 -5.06
CA LEU A 164 -8.51 -7.36 -3.71
C LEU A 164 -8.31 -5.90 -3.29
N PRO A 165 -9.19 -4.97 -3.67
CA PRO A 165 -9.08 -3.58 -3.28
C PRO A 165 -9.52 -3.36 -1.83
N ILE A 166 -8.75 -2.56 -1.08
CA ILE A 166 -9.11 -2.06 0.25
C ILE A 166 -9.29 -0.56 0.12
N ILE A 167 -10.56 -0.12 0.19
CA ILE A 167 -10.94 1.27 -0.07
C ILE A 167 -11.18 2.00 1.24
N ILE A 168 -10.38 3.03 1.49
CA ILE A 168 -10.51 3.94 2.62
C ILE A 168 -11.57 4.98 2.27
N PRO A 169 -12.62 5.14 3.09
CA PRO A 169 -13.76 6.02 2.79
C PRO A 169 -13.42 7.49 3.04
N SER A 170 -12.42 8.01 2.34
CA SER A 170 -11.96 9.39 2.42
C SER A 170 -11.50 9.92 1.06
N LYS A 171 -11.59 11.25 0.88
CA LYS A 171 -10.98 11.99 -0.22
C LYS A 171 -9.82 12.88 0.25
N ASN A 172 -9.60 12.94 1.56
CA ASN A 172 -8.52 13.73 2.15
C ASN A 172 -7.23 12.92 2.14
N THR A 173 -6.23 13.41 1.39
CA THR A 173 -4.94 12.72 1.21
C THR A 173 -4.23 12.42 2.53
N SER A 174 -4.18 13.36 3.47
CA SER A 174 -3.52 13.15 4.76
C SER A 174 -4.18 12.05 5.57
N ILE A 175 -5.50 12.03 5.61
CA ILE A 175 -6.28 10.99 6.33
C ILE A 175 -6.10 9.62 5.66
N ILE A 176 -6.11 9.58 4.32
CA ILE A 176 -5.90 8.33 3.59
C ILE A 176 -4.53 7.74 3.93
N GLN A 177 -3.45 8.53 3.91
CA GLN A 177 -2.10 8.07 4.23
C GLN A 177 -1.97 7.57 5.67
N VAL A 178 -2.57 8.25 6.65
CA VAL A 178 -2.60 7.75 8.04
C VAL A 178 -3.24 6.36 8.12
N ILE A 179 -4.34 6.15 7.42
CA ILE A 179 -5.03 4.84 7.42
C ILE A 179 -4.27 3.79 6.56
N GLU A 180 -3.63 4.19 5.44
CA GLU A 180 -2.74 3.30 4.66
C GLU A 180 -1.64 2.72 5.55
N LEU A 181 -0.98 3.59 6.33
CA LEU A 181 0.08 3.17 7.25
C LEU A 181 -0.46 2.29 8.38
N LEU A 182 -1.59 2.65 8.99
CA LEU A 182 -2.24 1.83 10.03
C LEU A 182 -2.55 0.40 9.50
N LEU A 183 -3.19 0.30 8.34
CA LEU A 183 -3.52 -1.00 7.73
C LEU A 183 -2.25 -1.81 7.42
N GLY A 184 -1.22 -1.14 6.90
CA GLY A 184 0.07 -1.76 6.61
C GLY A 184 0.75 -2.30 7.87
N GLN A 185 0.78 -1.52 8.94
CA GLN A 185 1.36 -1.93 10.23
C GLN A 185 0.59 -3.11 10.84
N VAL A 186 -0.74 -3.10 10.80
CA VAL A 186 -1.55 -4.24 11.26
C VAL A 186 -1.28 -5.50 10.42
N LEU A 187 -1.09 -5.36 9.09
CA LEU A 187 -0.66 -6.46 8.24
C LEU A 187 0.71 -7.02 8.68
N CYS A 188 1.68 -6.13 8.92
CA CYS A 188 3.02 -6.52 9.39
C CYS A 188 2.96 -7.24 10.74
N GLU A 189 2.18 -6.72 11.69
CA GLU A 189 1.97 -7.36 13.00
C GLU A 189 1.33 -8.74 12.87
N TYR A 190 0.28 -8.86 12.04
CA TYR A 190 -0.38 -10.13 11.80
C TYR A 190 0.58 -11.19 11.23
N LEU A 191 1.41 -10.80 10.27
CA LEU A 191 2.43 -11.70 9.70
C LEU A 191 3.46 -12.10 10.76
N GLU A 192 3.97 -11.13 11.52
CA GLU A 192 4.96 -11.38 12.57
C GLU A 192 4.45 -12.33 13.67
N GLN A 193 3.16 -12.31 13.97
CA GLN A 193 2.56 -13.17 15.00
C GLN A 193 2.27 -14.59 14.52
N ASN A 194 2.21 -14.82 13.20
CA ASN A 194 1.71 -16.08 12.63
C ASN A 194 2.72 -16.85 11.74
N VAL A 195 3.95 -16.34 11.59
CA VAL A 195 5.04 -17.03 10.85
C VAL A 195 5.89 -17.91 11.75
#